data_d8b3af65df8636cdb568b933b31b66a6
#
_entry.id   d8b3af65df8636cdb568b933b31b66a6
#
_cell.length_a   1.000
_cell.length_b   1.000
_cell.length_c   1.000
_cell.angle_alpha   90.00
_cell.angle_beta   90.00
_cell.angle_gamma   90.00
#
_symmetry.space_group_name_H-M   'P 1'
#
loop_
_entity.id
_entity.type
_entity.pdbx_description
1 polymer ?
#
loop_
_entity_poly.entity_id
_entity_poly.type
_entity_poly.pdbx_seq_one_letter_code
_entity_poly.pdbx_strand_id
1 'polypeptide(L)'
;MTNVISHIQNIEGLQISQNKKSERIIDIELKDELIDKLIFPFHKFDITALEYKPFTRFTIAKSLDDLTGNKLSRFINLIIRDRKTGCAIFKTNNKNKKINDIFLTKLSTAISHLIGIPNHDAMTDKFYARFHVKHDDASDSYLRKAYINMDLHTDGTYVDEKTDWILMTKLEEKNVKGGETSILHL
;
A
#
# COMPACT_ATOMS: atom_id res chain seq x y z
N MET A 1 22.31 18.62 1.40
CA MET A 1 21.06 17.85 1.54
C MET A 1 21.31 16.47 0.92
N THR A 2 21.47 15.46 1.73
CA THR A 2 21.66 14.09 1.23
C THR A 2 20.33 13.61 0.72
N ASN A 3 20.23 13.48 -0.59
CA ASN A 3 19.04 13.00 -1.27
C ASN A 3 18.84 11.51 -0.88
N VAL A 4 17.73 11.17 -0.23
CA VAL A 4 17.41 9.77 0.17
C VAL A 4 17.53 8.83 -1.04
N ILE A 5 17.21 9.32 -2.24
CA ILE A 5 17.32 8.58 -3.49
C ILE A 5 18.77 8.29 -3.88
N SER A 6 19.73 9.16 -3.54
CA SER A 6 21.14 8.98 -3.92
C SER A 6 21.83 7.81 -3.20
N HIS A 7 21.28 7.36 -2.09
CA HIS A 7 21.82 6.23 -1.32
C HIS A 7 21.26 4.85 -1.76
N ILE A 8 20.27 4.83 -2.69
CA ILE A 8 19.57 3.59 -3.05
C ILE A 8 19.61 3.40 -4.55
N GLN A 9 20.82 3.13 -5.02
CA GLN A 9 21.05 3.07 -6.46
C GLN A 9 20.54 1.83 -7.16
N ASN A 10 20.15 0.76 -6.51
CA ASN A 10 19.55 -0.39 -7.17
C ASN A 10 18.87 -1.34 -6.17
N ILE A 11 17.56 -1.36 -6.17
CA ILE A 11 16.78 -2.45 -5.58
C ILE A 11 16.28 -3.33 -6.73
N GLU A 12 16.62 -4.61 -6.68
CA GLU A 12 16.27 -5.56 -7.74
C GLU A 12 14.76 -5.57 -7.99
N GLY A 13 14.37 -5.56 -9.24
CA GLY A 13 12.96 -5.62 -9.65
C GLY A 13 12.17 -4.33 -9.43
N LEU A 14 12.79 -3.24 -8.95
CA LEU A 14 12.13 -1.96 -8.73
C LEU A 14 12.72 -0.86 -9.63
N GLN A 15 11.87 0.08 -9.99
CA GLN A 15 12.27 1.38 -10.52
C GLN A 15 11.83 2.45 -9.53
N ILE A 16 12.79 3.20 -8.99
CA ILE A 16 12.56 4.19 -7.95
C ILE A 16 12.86 5.56 -8.51
N SER A 17 11.93 6.49 -8.31
CA SER A 17 12.08 7.87 -8.75
C SER A 17 11.37 8.83 -7.81
N GLN A 18 11.78 10.07 -7.85
CA GLN A 18 11.06 11.15 -7.18
C GLN A 18 9.77 11.46 -7.96
N ASN A 19 8.67 11.70 -7.24
CA ASN A 19 7.41 12.03 -7.87
C ASN A 19 7.49 13.42 -8.52
N LYS A 20 6.91 13.56 -9.72
CA LYS A 20 6.94 14.80 -10.50
C LYS A 20 6.15 15.95 -9.87
N LYS A 21 5.17 15.65 -9.02
CA LYS A 21 4.30 16.65 -8.38
C LYS A 21 4.79 17.09 -7.00
N SER A 22 5.61 16.27 -6.34
CA SER A 22 6.08 16.57 -4.99
C SER A 22 7.42 15.91 -4.70
N GLU A 23 8.37 16.69 -4.21
CA GLU A 23 9.67 16.17 -3.74
C GLU A 23 9.56 15.28 -2.49
N ARG A 24 8.42 15.31 -1.81
CA ARG A 24 8.15 14.53 -0.60
C ARG A 24 7.63 13.14 -0.88
N ILE A 25 7.29 12.84 -2.13
CA ILE A 25 6.72 11.57 -2.56
C ILE A 25 7.75 10.80 -3.37
N ILE A 26 7.93 9.54 -3.03
CA ILE A 26 8.78 8.62 -3.77
C ILE A 26 7.90 7.64 -4.56
N ASP A 27 8.11 7.60 -5.86
CA ASP A 27 7.49 6.62 -6.76
C ASP A 27 8.33 5.34 -6.78
N ILE A 28 7.69 4.20 -6.53
CA ILE A 28 8.28 2.85 -6.53
C ILE A 28 7.48 2.00 -7.51
N GLU A 29 8.04 1.76 -8.68
CA GLU A 29 7.41 0.92 -9.69
C GLU A 29 7.95 -0.50 -9.61
N LEU A 30 7.04 -1.48 -9.47
CA LEU A 30 7.38 -2.90 -9.55
C LEU A 30 7.47 -3.30 -11.03
N LYS A 31 8.63 -3.78 -11.45
CA LYS A 31 8.84 -4.31 -12.80
C LYS A 31 8.12 -5.65 -12.97
N ASP A 32 7.69 -5.94 -14.19
CA ASP A 32 6.98 -7.19 -14.50
C ASP A 32 7.75 -8.44 -14.10
N GLU A 33 9.09 -8.41 -14.18
CA GLU A 33 9.96 -9.52 -13.77
C GLU A 33 9.85 -9.83 -12.26
N LEU A 34 9.73 -8.80 -11.41
CA LEU A 34 9.51 -8.98 -9.99
C LEU A 34 8.10 -9.51 -9.72
N ILE A 35 7.10 -8.99 -10.44
CA ILE A 35 5.71 -9.47 -10.34
C ILE A 35 5.65 -10.95 -10.69
N ASP A 36 6.32 -11.39 -11.76
CA ASP A 36 6.38 -12.79 -12.17
C ASP A 36 7.03 -13.67 -11.11
N LYS A 37 8.10 -13.23 -10.48
CA LYS A 37 8.74 -13.94 -9.37
C LYS A 37 7.85 -14.01 -8.12
N LEU A 38 6.99 -13.02 -7.88
CA LEU A 38 6.08 -12.98 -6.73
C LEU A 38 4.87 -13.90 -6.88
N ILE A 39 4.49 -14.26 -8.10
CA ILE A 39 3.31 -15.11 -8.34
C ILE A 39 3.39 -16.41 -7.56
N PHE A 40 4.49 -17.14 -7.65
CA PHE A 40 4.64 -18.44 -6.99
C PHE A 40 4.51 -18.34 -5.45
N PRO A 41 5.28 -17.50 -4.74
CA PRO A 41 5.14 -17.38 -3.29
C PRO A 41 3.78 -16.84 -2.86
N PHE A 42 3.12 -15.99 -3.67
CA PHE A 42 1.80 -15.48 -3.37
C PHE A 42 0.69 -16.53 -3.60
N HIS A 43 0.84 -17.41 -4.58
CA HIS A 43 -0.10 -18.52 -4.82
C HIS A 43 -0.04 -19.63 -3.76
N LYS A 44 1.07 -19.73 -3.04
CA LYS A 44 1.25 -20.74 -1.99
C LYS A 44 0.21 -20.66 -0.88
N PHE A 45 -0.34 -19.48 -0.64
CA PHE A 45 -1.36 -19.24 0.36
C PHE A 45 -2.61 -18.66 -0.30
N ASP A 46 -3.78 -19.16 0.06
CA ASP A 46 -5.03 -18.49 -0.31
C ASP A 46 -5.25 -17.22 0.54
N ILE A 47 -6.26 -16.44 0.17
CA ILE A 47 -6.53 -15.17 0.85
C ILE A 47 -6.99 -15.39 2.31
N THR A 48 -7.69 -16.47 2.58
CA THR A 48 -8.17 -16.80 3.93
C THR A 48 -7.01 -17.17 4.85
N ALA A 49 -5.95 -17.78 4.33
CA ALA A 49 -4.75 -18.04 5.12
C ALA A 49 -4.11 -16.75 5.65
N LEU A 50 -4.15 -15.66 4.89
CA LEU A 50 -3.65 -14.36 5.36
C LEU A 50 -4.50 -13.79 6.50
N GLU A 51 -5.78 -14.08 6.54
CA GLU A 51 -6.69 -13.59 7.59
C GLU A 51 -6.47 -14.33 8.91
N TYR A 52 -6.38 -15.65 8.88
CA TYR A 52 -6.38 -16.47 10.09
C TYR A 52 -5.02 -17.02 10.52
N LYS A 53 -4.00 -16.96 9.68
CA LYS A 53 -2.66 -17.50 9.97
C LYS A 53 -1.60 -16.38 9.88
N PRO A 54 -1.32 -15.69 10.98
CA PRO A 54 -0.43 -14.52 10.97
C PRO A 54 0.93 -14.76 10.30
N PHE A 55 1.53 -15.93 10.49
CA PHE A 55 2.84 -16.26 9.91
C PHE A 55 2.84 -16.23 8.36
N THR A 56 1.70 -16.47 7.70
CA THR A 56 1.61 -16.42 6.25
C THR A 56 1.86 -15.01 5.71
N ARG A 57 1.42 -14.01 6.45
CA ARG A 57 1.62 -12.59 6.11
C ARG A 57 3.10 -12.21 6.16
N PHE A 58 3.80 -12.64 7.22
CA PHE A 58 5.24 -12.46 7.31
C PHE A 58 6.00 -13.25 6.24
N THR A 59 5.49 -14.43 5.86
CA THR A 59 6.12 -15.24 4.82
C THR A 59 6.05 -14.54 3.45
N ILE A 60 4.92 -13.98 3.06
CA ILE A 60 4.82 -13.24 1.80
C ILE A 60 5.61 -11.92 1.85
N ALA A 61 5.64 -11.23 2.98
CA ALA A 61 6.48 -10.05 3.18
C ALA A 61 7.96 -10.39 3.02
N LYS A 62 8.42 -11.46 3.68
CA LYS A 62 9.79 -11.95 3.52
C LYS A 62 10.11 -12.31 2.07
N SER A 63 9.19 -12.99 1.37
CA SER A 63 9.40 -13.31 -0.05
C SER A 63 9.58 -12.06 -0.92
N LEU A 64 8.82 -11.01 -0.64
CA LEU A 64 8.97 -9.73 -1.34
C LEU A 64 10.32 -9.08 -1.04
N ASP A 65 10.74 -9.07 0.23
CA ASP A 65 12.03 -8.47 0.62
C ASP A 65 13.22 -9.27 0.06
N ASP A 66 13.18 -10.60 0.11
CA ASP A 66 14.21 -11.48 -0.45
C ASP A 66 14.39 -11.24 -1.96
N LEU A 67 13.28 -11.15 -2.71
CA LEU A 67 13.30 -10.90 -4.16
C LEU A 67 13.77 -9.48 -4.52
N THR A 68 13.80 -8.57 -3.56
CA THR A 68 14.35 -7.23 -3.70
C THR A 68 15.72 -7.08 -3.03
N GLY A 69 16.41 -8.19 -2.78
CA GLY A 69 17.75 -8.25 -2.22
C GLY A 69 17.82 -7.84 -0.74
N ASN A 70 16.76 -8.04 0.02
CA ASN A 70 16.62 -7.63 1.43
C ASN A 70 16.83 -6.12 1.64
N LYS A 71 16.41 -5.32 0.66
CA LYS A 71 16.59 -3.86 0.69
C LYS A 71 15.29 -3.08 0.78
N LEU A 72 14.17 -3.68 0.37
CA LEU A 72 12.90 -2.96 0.27
C LEU A 72 12.37 -2.57 1.65
N SER A 73 12.40 -3.45 2.63
CA SER A 73 11.96 -3.15 4.00
C SER A 73 12.72 -1.96 4.59
N ARG A 74 14.04 -1.97 4.46
CA ARG A 74 14.87 -0.86 4.93
C ARG A 74 14.57 0.44 4.18
N PHE A 75 14.37 0.35 2.87
CA PHE A 75 14.09 1.51 2.04
C PHE A 75 12.75 2.16 2.38
N ILE A 76 11.68 1.38 2.48
CA ILE A 76 10.36 1.90 2.85
C ILE A 76 10.44 2.58 4.21
N ASN A 77 11.06 1.94 5.20
CA ASN A 77 11.19 2.50 6.55
C ASN A 77 11.98 3.80 6.57
N LEU A 78 12.98 3.96 5.71
CA LEU A 78 13.70 5.23 5.57
C LEU A 78 12.78 6.33 5.02
N ILE A 79 11.99 6.04 3.97
CA ILE A 79 11.09 7.03 3.36
C ILE A 79 10.02 7.49 4.33
N ILE A 80 9.32 6.56 4.95
CA ILE A 80 8.15 6.90 5.77
C ILE A 80 8.52 7.54 7.10
N ARG A 81 9.73 7.30 7.61
CA ARG A 81 10.23 7.89 8.86
C ARG A 81 11.00 9.19 8.66
N ASP A 82 11.33 9.55 7.42
CA ASP A 82 11.97 10.82 7.12
C ASP A 82 10.91 11.94 7.05
N ARG A 83 11.08 12.96 7.89
CA ARG A 83 10.21 14.14 7.91
C ARG A 83 10.21 14.95 6.60
N LYS A 84 11.16 14.73 5.71
CA LYS A 84 11.25 15.41 4.41
C LYS A 84 10.49 14.69 3.32
N THR A 85 10.33 13.38 3.43
CA THR A 85 9.57 12.54 2.52
C THR A 85 8.26 12.09 3.17
N GLY A 86 8.20 10.95 3.78
CA GLY A 86 7.04 10.46 4.53
C GLY A 86 5.98 9.74 3.69
N CYS A 87 6.10 9.76 2.36
CA CYS A 87 5.12 9.11 1.47
C CYS A 87 5.82 8.33 0.33
N ALA A 88 5.30 7.14 0.05
CA ALA A 88 5.68 6.35 -1.10
C ALA A 88 4.46 5.92 -1.91
N ILE A 89 4.56 5.93 -3.24
CA ILE A 89 3.52 5.44 -4.15
C ILE A 89 4.06 4.20 -4.85
N PHE A 90 3.47 3.05 -4.55
CA PHE A 90 3.75 1.81 -5.27
C PHE A 90 2.92 1.75 -6.55
N LYS A 91 3.59 1.42 -7.64
CA LYS A 91 2.97 1.32 -8.97
C LYS A 91 3.23 -0.06 -9.56
N THR A 92 2.25 -0.55 -10.31
CA THR A 92 2.35 -1.77 -11.09
C THR A 92 1.91 -1.49 -12.53
N ASN A 93 2.33 -2.33 -13.46
CA ASN A 93 1.88 -2.23 -14.84
C ASN A 93 0.42 -2.70 -14.98
N ASN A 94 -0.50 -1.77 -15.17
CA ASN A 94 -1.95 -2.05 -15.31
C ASN A 94 -2.32 -2.97 -16.49
N LYS A 95 -1.42 -3.15 -17.46
CA LYS A 95 -1.62 -4.06 -18.59
C LYS A 95 -1.25 -5.51 -18.26
N ASN A 96 -0.59 -5.74 -17.14
CA ASN A 96 -0.20 -7.08 -16.72
C ASN A 96 -1.42 -7.84 -16.18
N LYS A 97 -1.93 -8.80 -16.96
CA LYS A 97 -3.12 -9.60 -16.62
C LYS A 97 -2.95 -10.49 -15.37
N LYS A 98 -1.74 -10.65 -14.87
CA LYS A 98 -1.45 -11.41 -13.65
C LYS A 98 -1.79 -10.62 -12.38
N ILE A 99 -1.93 -9.30 -12.51
CA ILE A 99 -2.29 -8.39 -11.43
C ILE A 99 -3.81 -8.34 -11.34
N ASN A 100 -4.33 -8.95 -10.33
CA ASN A 100 -5.75 -8.95 -9.98
C ASN A 100 -5.93 -8.54 -8.51
N ASP A 101 -7.16 -8.41 -8.05
CA ASP A 101 -7.50 -8.03 -6.67
C ASP A 101 -6.80 -8.89 -5.61
N ILE A 102 -6.71 -10.21 -5.85
CA ILE A 102 -6.05 -11.13 -4.93
C ILE A 102 -4.57 -10.84 -4.86
N PHE A 103 -3.91 -10.64 -6.01
CA PHE A 103 -2.50 -10.27 -6.07
C PHE A 103 -2.24 -8.94 -5.37
N LEU A 104 -3.05 -7.91 -5.65
CA LEU A 104 -2.92 -6.59 -5.04
C LEU A 104 -3.14 -6.63 -3.52
N THR A 105 -4.11 -7.41 -3.05
CA THR A 105 -4.35 -7.61 -1.61
C THR A 105 -3.14 -8.26 -0.94
N LYS A 106 -2.55 -9.28 -1.57
CA LYS A 106 -1.34 -9.95 -1.05
C LYS A 106 -0.13 -9.03 -1.08
N LEU A 107 0.04 -8.26 -2.15
CA LEU A 107 1.12 -7.26 -2.26
C LEU A 107 1.00 -6.19 -1.18
N SER A 108 -0.19 -5.66 -0.99
CA SER A 108 -0.49 -4.68 0.07
C SER A 108 -0.19 -5.24 1.46
N THR A 109 -0.63 -6.48 1.73
CA THR A 109 -0.33 -7.18 2.97
C THR A 109 1.18 -7.40 3.15
N ALA A 110 1.89 -7.77 2.11
CA ALA A 110 3.34 -7.94 2.18
C ALA A 110 4.04 -6.60 2.50
N ILE A 111 3.69 -5.52 1.81
CA ILE A 111 4.26 -4.19 2.04
C ILE A 111 3.99 -3.72 3.47
N SER A 112 2.76 -3.86 3.99
CA SER A 112 2.43 -3.45 5.36
C SER A 112 3.29 -4.20 6.39
N HIS A 113 3.53 -5.49 6.19
CA HIS A 113 4.35 -6.31 7.11
C HIS A 113 5.86 -6.12 6.97
N LEU A 114 6.33 -5.39 5.95
CA LEU A 114 7.70 -4.87 5.89
C LEU A 114 7.90 -3.63 6.79
N ILE A 115 6.80 -2.96 7.14
CA ILE A 115 6.81 -1.73 7.94
C ILE A 115 6.55 -2.04 9.42
N GLY A 116 5.52 -2.85 9.68
CA GLY A 116 5.06 -3.17 11.02
C GLY A 116 3.93 -4.19 11.01
N ILE A 117 3.21 -4.27 12.11
CA ILE A 117 2.01 -5.10 12.24
C ILE A 117 0.80 -4.19 12.02
N PRO A 118 -0.05 -4.45 11.02
CA PRO A 118 -1.26 -3.67 10.80
C PRO A 118 -2.23 -3.81 11.97
N ASN A 119 -2.91 -2.72 12.29
CA ASN A 119 -4.01 -2.74 13.26
C ASN A 119 -5.16 -3.62 12.72
N HIS A 120 -5.84 -4.26 13.64
CA HIS A 120 -7.04 -5.01 13.33
C HIS A 120 -8.21 -4.06 13.12
N ASP A 121 -8.91 -4.21 12.00
CA ASP A 121 -10.12 -3.43 11.75
C ASP A 121 -11.33 -4.11 12.41
N ALA A 122 -11.83 -3.51 13.48
CA ALA A 122 -12.96 -4.03 14.26
C ALA A 122 -14.28 -4.09 13.46
N MET A 123 -14.42 -3.29 12.40
CA MET A 123 -15.64 -3.29 11.58
C MET A 123 -15.72 -4.48 10.64
N THR A 124 -14.60 -4.93 10.12
CA THR A 124 -14.54 -6.03 9.14
C THR A 124 -13.94 -7.31 9.73
N ASP A 125 -13.43 -7.26 10.96
CA ASP A 125 -12.72 -8.35 11.64
C ASP A 125 -11.50 -8.85 10.84
N LYS A 126 -10.80 -7.93 10.17
CA LYS A 126 -9.67 -8.20 9.29
C LYS A 126 -8.54 -7.20 9.49
N PHE A 127 -7.38 -7.49 8.92
CA PHE A 127 -6.22 -6.58 8.89
C PHE A 127 -6.25 -5.59 7.71
N TYR A 128 -7.36 -5.53 7.00
CA TYR A 128 -7.61 -4.56 5.95
C TYR A 128 -9.11 -4.29 5.84
N ALA A 129 -9.47 -3.05 5.57
CA ALA A 129 -10.82 -2.65 5.23
C ALA A 129 -10.97 -2.58 3.69
N ARG A 130 -12.11 -3.04 3.16
CA ARG A 130 -12.46 -2.88 1.74
C ARG A 130 -13.57 -1.85 1.62
N PHE A 131 -13.32 -0.83 0.83
CA PHE A 131 -14.30 0.20 0.54
C PHE A 131 -14.75 0.09 -0.92
N HIS A 132 -16.07 0.07 -1.11
CA HIS A 132 -16.70 0.19 -2.42
C HIS A 132 -17.53 1.46 -2.44
N VAL A 133 -17.38 2.25 -3.49
CA VAL A 133 -18.24 3.40 -3.70
C VAL A 133 -19.64 2.90 -4.05
N LYS A 134 -20.63 3.31 -3.26
CA LYS A 134 -22.05 3.04 -3.49
C LYS A 134 -22.74 4.33 -3.91
N HIS A 135 -23.59 4.24 -4.92
CA HIS A 135 -24.29 5.40 -5.49
C HIS A 135 -25.69 5.61 -4.89
N ASP A 136 -26.30 4.58 -4.31
CA ASP A 136 -27.74 4.52 -4.08
C ASP A 136 -28.18 4.42 -2.61
N ASP A 137 -27.27 4.44 -1.65
CA ASP A 137 -27.64 4.29 -0.24
C ASP A 137 -27.40 5.59 0.55
N ALA A 138 -28.50 6.33 0.80
CA ALA A 138 -28.46 7.57 1.57
C ALA A 138 -28.12 7.34 3.06
N SER A 139 -28.28 6.12 3.58
CA SER A 139 -28.02 5.72 4.95
C SER A 139 -26.59 5.27 5.21
N ASP A 140 -25.80 5.06 4.14
CA ASP A 140 -24.44 4.55 4.25
C ASP A 140 -23.46 5.61 4.76
N SER A 141 -22.35 5.14 5.32
CA SER A 141 -21.24 5.98 5.77
C SER A 141 -20.82 6.97 4.68
N TYR A 142 -20.55 8.21 5.06
CA TYR A 142 -20.05 9.26 4.16
C TYR A 142 -18.79 8.82 3.38
N LEU A 143 -18.01 7.89 3.92
CA LEU A 143 -16.80 7.31 3.30
C LEU A 143 -17.09 6.54 1.99
N ARG A 144 -18.36 6.14 1.77
CA ARG A 144 -18.77 5.37 0.59
C ARG A 144 -19.56 6.20 -0.42
N LYS A 145 -19.86 7.45 -0.10
CA LYS A 145 -20.67 8.31 -0.97
C LYS A 145 -19.84 8.88 -2.11
N ALA A 146 -20.30 8.67 -3.33
CA ALA A 146 -19.56 9.00 -4.56
C ALA A 146 -19.32 10.50 -4.78
N TYR A 147 -20.07 11.39 -4.16
CA TYR A 147 -20.09 12.81 -4.52
C TYR A 147 -19.82 13.75 -3.35
N ILE A 148 -19.31 13.24 -2.26
CA ILE A 148 -18.96 14.03 -1.08
C ILE A 148 -17.45 14.18 -1.00
N ASN A 149 -16.98 15.42 -0.97
CA ASN A 149 -15.59 15.69 -0.64
C ASN A 149 -15.36 15.34 0.83
N MET A 150 -14.29 14.61 1.08
CA MET A 150 -13.83 14.34 2.43
C MET A 150 -12.87 15.46 2.84
N ASP A 151 -13.17 16.12 3.95
CA ASP A 151 -12.28 17.12 4.50
C ASP A 151 -10.95 16.52 4.97
N LEU A 152 -9.93 17.37 5.05
CA LEU A 152 -8.63 16.95 5.59
C LEU A 152 -8.81 16.48 7.04
N HIS A 153 -8.37 15.29 7.33
CA HIS A 153 -8.47 14.66 8.64
C HIS A 153 -7.25 13.78 8.90
N THR A 154 -7.11 13.32 10.12
CA THR A 154 -6.15 12.28 10.51
C THR A 154 -6.92 11.02 10.87
N ASP A 155 -6.43 9.88 10.40
CA ASP A 155 -7.02 8.59 10.75
C ASP A 155 -6.58 8.15 12.15
N GLY A 156 -7.43 7.35 12.80
CA GLY A 156 -7.13 6.78 14.10
C GLY A 156 -7.16 7.77 15.28
N THR A 157 -7.82 8.93 15.12
CA THR A 157 -7.86 9.97 16.18
C THR A 157 -8.66 9.54 17.42
N TYR A 158 -9.65 8.66 17.25
CA TYR A 158 -10.60 8.26 18.28
C TYR A 158 -10.46 6.79 18.71
N VAL A 159 -9.31 6.17 18.42
CA VAL A 159 -9.00 4.79 18.83
C VAL A 159 -7.86 4.77 19.84
N ASP A 160 -7.83 3.75 20.70
CA ASP A 160 -6.81 3.62 21.72
C ASP A 160 -5.41 3.42 21.12
N GLU A 161 -5.33 2.65 20.04
CA GLU A 161 -4.10 2.46 19.27
C GLU A 161 -4.05 3.44 18.10
N LYS A 162 -3.21 4.45 18.20
CA LYS A 162 -3.00 5.43 17.13
C LYS A 162 -2.35 4.80 15.92
N THR A 163 -2.82 5.21 14.74
CA THR A 163 -2.25 4.80 13.47
C THR A 163 -1.02 5.64 13.14
N ASP A 164 0.15 5.01 13.08
CA ASP A 164 1.38 5.69 12.64
C ASP A 164 1.47 5.84 11.13
N TRP A 165 0.98 4.85 10.38
CA TRP A 165 1.08 4.75 8.92
C TRP A 165 -0.22 4.25 8.32
N ILE A 166 -0.57 4.77 7.14
CA ILE A 166 -1.72 4.31 6.37
C ILE A 166 -1.22 3.77 5.04
N LEU A 167 -1.67 2.57 4.69
CA LEU A 167 -1.47 1.99 3.37
C LEU A 167 -2.82 1.86 2.66
N MET A 168 -2.99 2.62 1.59
CA MET A 168 -4.17 2.53 0.74
C MET A 168 -3.83 1.82 -0.56
N THR A 169 -4.69 0.89 -0.99
CA THR A 169 -4.53 0.16 -2.24
C THR A 169 -5.74 0.36 -3.13
N LYS A 170 -5.53 0.93 -4.31
CA LYS A 170 -6.56 1.03 -5.33
C LYS A 170 -6.64 -0.30 -6.06
N LEU A 171 -7.77 -0.98 -5.95
CA LEU A 171 -8.02 -2.27 -6.61
C LEU A 171 -8.60 -2.05 -8.00
N GLU A 172 -9.59 -1.18 -8.15
CA GLU A 172 -10.27 -0.90 -9.41
C GLU A 172 -10.66 0.57 -9.51
N GLU A 173 -10.66 1.08 -10.73
CA GLU A 173 -11.15 2.41 -11.05
C GLU A 173 -11.82 2.37 -12.43
N LYS A 174 -13.12 2.76 -12.49
CA LYS A 174 -13.87 2.86 -13.75
C LYS A 174 -14.63 4.17 -13.80
N ASN A 175 -14.42 4.94 -14.87
CA ASN A 175 -15.16 6.17 -15.18
C ASN A 175 -15.17 7.21 -14.04
N VAL A 176 -14.13 7.26 -13.23
CA VAL A 176 -14.03 8.19 -12.10
C VAL A 176 -13.53 9.55 -12.59
N LYS A 177 -14.24 10.62 -12.15
CA LYS A 177 -13.76 12.00 -12.23
C LYS A 177 -13.59 12.52 -10.82
N GLY A 178 -12.41 13.03 -10.49
CA GLY A 178 -12.06 13.37 -9.10
C GLY A 178 -11.62 12.14 -8.29
N GLY A 179 -11.71 12.23 -6.97
CA GLY A 179 -11.31 11.14 -6.07
C GLY A 179 -9.80 11.06 -5.85
N GLU A 180 -9.10 12.17 -6.08
CA GLU A 180 -7.69 12.30 -5.75
C GLU A 180 -7.51 12.28 -4.23
N THR A 181 -6.43 11.65 -3.79
CA THR A 181 -6.00 11.73 -2.40
C THR A 181 -5.09 12.92 -2.23
N SER A 182 -5.47 13.85 -1.35
CA SER A 182 -4.65 15.00 -0.98
C SER A 182 -3.96 14.72 0.36
N ILE A 183 -2.67 14.96 0.43
CA ILE A 183 -1.87 14.79 1.64
C ILE A 183 -1.31 16.15 2.04
N LEU A 184 -1.63 16.57 3.27
CA LEU A 184 -1.02 17.77 3.89
C LEU A 184 0.12 17.31 4.78
N HIS A 185 1.28 17.90 4.59
CA HIS A 185 2.42 17.76 5.48
C HIS A 185 2.40 18.88 6.51
N LEU A 186 2.43 18.53 7.79
CA LEU A 186 2.51 19.45 8.93
C LEU A 186 3.96 19.74 9.32
#